data_f2570d63fc3290d33c20a802d6bd835c
#
_entry.id   f2570d63fc3290d33c20a802d6bd835c
#
_cell.length_a   1.000
_cell.length_b   1.000
_cell.length_c   1.000
_cell.angle_alpha   90.00
_cell.angle_beta   90.00
_cell.angle_gamma   90.00
#
_symmetry.space_group_name_H-M   'P 1'
#
loop_
_entity.id
_entity.type
_entity.pdbx_description
1 polymer ?
#
loop_
_entity_poly.entity_id
_entity_poly.type
_entity_poly.pdbx_seq_one_letter_code
_entity_poly.pdbx_strand_id
1 'polypeptide(L)'
;MPAHRLAIAALLGAGPVQSAPAQVSPPIAFVHATVIDVEQGRAVPGMTVVVENGRITALGADVTAPRGARVIDASGKYLSPGLWDMHVHAAMPGLDAHFLPLLVANGITGVREMFSRLDWMKSAKSRVRSGELVGPRIVGSGHILDGRPPIWPGSVAVATADEARRAVDSLAGGGAEFIKVYSRLPPEAFFAAARAAKARGIPFAGHVPALVSVADASDSGQRSVEHLTGVPLACTTMESELLGEIAAAVRSPGGWDSAGKLQRARAREVLASYSAERCTSLAARLVRNGTWMVPTIQVLHSVAYLDDPALAKDPRMEFIFPAHRASWDPKTDFRFRMLTKEDWANRKALYARQLEIIALLHREGVKFLAGTDLSNPFIYPGFSLHDELADLVRAGFTPAEALRAATIDPARYLGAADSLGSIAAGKRADLILLEANPLADIRNTTRIAAVVTDGRLFDAAAIRKLLDDGKARARAPKP
;
A
#
# COMPACT_ATOMS: atom_id res chain seq x y z
N MET A 1 34.72 55.19 45.32
CA MET A 1 34.21 54.05 46.08
C MET A 1 33.94 52.90 45.12
N PRO A 2 34.66 51.77 45.21
CA PRO A 2 34.57 50.73 44.20
C PRO A 2 33.45 49.72 44.51
N ALA A 3 32.71 49.31 43.47
CA ALA A 3 31.68 48.29 43.51
C ALA A 3 32.29 46.89 43.33
N HIS A 4 32.05 45.99 44.30
CA HIS A 4 32.47 44.60 44.26
C HIS A 4 31.51 43.81 43.34
N ARG A 5 32.06 43.16 42.34
CA ARG A 5 31.40 42.14 41.54
C ARG A 5 31.65 40.77 42.18
N LEU A 6 30.60 40.11 42.67
CA LEU A 6 30.63 38.69 43.00
C LEU A 6 30.42 37.86 41.72
N ALA A 7 31.37 37.03 41.37
CA ALA A 7 31.20 36.02 40.33
C ALA A 7 30.79 34.72 41.01
N ILE A 8 29.57 34.22 40.69
CA ILE A 8 29.13 32.87 41.08
C ILE A 8 29.45 31.92 39.91
N ALA A 9 30.42 31.05 40.12
CA ALA A 9 30.74 29.98 39.22
C ALA A 9 29.82 28.78 39.54
N ALA A 10 28.85 28.49 38.63
CA ALA A 10 28.03 27.30 38.68
C ALA A 10 28.76 26.17 37.93
N LEU A 11 29.34 25.23 38.64
CA LEU A 11 29.81 23.95 38.08
C LEU A 11 28.59 23.08 37.76
N LEU A 12 28.21 22.99 36.49
CA LEU A 12 27.32 21.95 35.99
C LEU A 12 28.13 20.69 35.72
N GLY A 13 28.09 19.75 36.66
CA GLY A 13 28.59 18.39 36.47
C GLY A 13 27.69 17.61 35.48
N ALA A 14 28.09 17.52 34.22
CA ALA A 14 27.51 16.59 33.30
C ALA A 14 28.06 15.17 33.62
N GLY A 15 27.30 14.40 34.38
CA GLY A 15 27.55 12.97 34.51
C GLY A 15 27.28 12.26 33.17
N PRO A 16 28.06 11.20 32.87
CA PRO A 16 27.83 10.41 31.65
C PRO A 16 26.44 9.78 31.71
N VAL A 17 25.58 10.09 30.75
CA VAL A 17 24.34 9.36 30.52
C VAL A 17 24.73 7.95 30.08
N GLN A 18 24.74 7.01 31.01
CA GLN A 18 24.84 5.59 30.67
C GLN A 18 23.59 5.18 29.91
N SER A 19 23.70 5.00 28.58
CA SER A 19 22.69 4.31 27.80
C SER A 19 22.51 2.89 28.37
N ALA A 20 21.33 2.59 28.89
CA ALA A 20 20.99 1.24 29.30
C ALA A 20 21.27 0.26 28.14
N PRO A 21 21.90 -0.90 28.37
CA PRO A 21 22.12 -1.87 27.31
C PRO A 21 20.78 -2.27 26.74
N ALA A 22 20.65 -2.24 25.40
CA ALA A 22 19.47 -2.71 24.70
C ALA A 22 19.18 -4.15 25.17
N GLN A 23 18.03 -4.37 25.77
CA GLN A 23 17.63 -5.67 26.27
C GLN A 23 17.51 -6.60 25.08
N VAL A 24 18.47 -7.51 24.91
CA VAL A 24 18.47 -8.50 23.82
C VAL A 24 17.28 -9.43 24.06
N SER A 25 16.30 -9.36 23.20
CA SER A 25 15.17 -10.28 23.28
C SER A 25 15.66 -11.73 23.04
N PRO A 26 15.11 -12.71 23.77
CA PRO A 26 15.50 -14.10 23.58
C PRO A 26 15.22 -14.54 22.13
N PRO A 27 16.02 -15.46 21.57
CA PRO A 27 15.74 -16.06 20.27
C PRO A 27 14.32 -16.64 20.21
N ILE A 28 13.71 -16.64 19.03
CA ILE A 28 12.43 -17.29 18.77
C ILE A 28 12.70 -18.48 17.86
N ALA A 29 12.15 -19.65 18.17
CA ALA A 29 12.27 -20.85 17.34
C ALA A 29 10.88 -21.40 17.02
N PHE A 30 10.49 -21.38 15.74
CA PHE A 30 9.32 -22.10 15.23
C PHE A 30 9.77 -23.50 14.86
N VAL A 31 9.30 -24.52 15.59
CA VAL A 31 9.66 -25.93 15.35
C VAL A 31 8.51 -26.66 14.67
N HIS A 32 8.82 -27.70 13.86
CA HIS A 32 7.86 -28.52 13.13
C HIS A 32 6.96 -27.72 12.15
N ALA A 33 7.39 -26.56 11.70
CA ALA A 33 6.60 -25.69 10.83
C ALA A 33 6.54 -26.24 9.41
N THR A 34 5.42 -26.05 8.72
CA THR A 34 5.39 -26.10 7.25
C THR A 34 5.72 -24.71 6.71
N VAL A 35 6.91 -24.54 6.15
CA VAL A 35 7.35 -23.25 5.57
C VAL A 35 6.75 -23.07 4.18
N ILE A 36 6.17 -21.92 3.94
CA ILE A 36 5.68 -21.50 2.60
C ILE A 36 6.84 -20.91 1.82
N ASP A 37 7.31 -21.62 0.82
CA ASP A 37 8.23 -21.14 -0.20
C ASP A 37 7.43 -20.36 -1.25
N VAL A 38 7.33 -19.04 -1.04
CA VAL A 38 6.54 -18.17 -1.92
C VAL A 38 7.17 -17.98 -3.30
N GLU A 39 8.48 -18.25 -3.45
CA GLU A 39 9.17 -18.14 -4.74
C GLU A 39 8.81 -19.30 -5.66
N GLN A 40 8.69 -20.50 -5.11
CA GLN A 40 8.34 -21.72 -5.84
C GLN A 40 6.86 -22.11 -5.70
N GLY A 41 6.08 -21.41 -4.88
CA GLY A 41 4.66 -21.68 -4.67
C GLY A 41 4.39 -23.04 -4.03
N ARG A 42 5.24 -23.49 -3.09
CA ARG A 42 5.13 -24.81 -2.44
C ARG A 42 5.22 -24.71 -0.91
N ALA A 43 4.69 -25.70 -0.24
CA ALA A 43 4.77 -25.89 1.20
C ALA A 43 5.86 -26.92 1.54
N VAL A 44 6.79 -26.59 2.44
CA VAL A 44 7.91 -27.45 2.86
C VAL A 44 7.72 -27.81 4.33
N PRO A 45 7.31 -29.07 4.64
CA PRO A 45 6.99 -29.47 6.00
C PRO A 45 8.23 -29.78 6.85
N GLY A 46 8.03 -29.84 8.18
CA GLY A 46 9.02 -30.34 9.14
C GLY A 46 10.21 -29.39 9.39
N MET A 47 10.05 -28.10 9.12
CA MET A 47 11.15 -27.13 9.22
C MET A 47 11.20 -26.48 10.60
N THR A 48 12.43 -26.24 11.08
CA THR A 48 12.69 -25.32 12.19
C THR A 48 13.21 -23.99 11.64
N VAL A 49 12.65 -22.87 12.11
CA VAL A 49 13.08 -21.51 11.76
C VAL A 49 13.47 -20.77 13.02
N VAL A 50 14.73 -20.30 13.08
CA VAL A 50 15.27 -19.57 14.22
C VAL A 50 15.38 -18.08 13.87
N VAL A 51 14.90 -17.25 14.78
CA VAL A 51 14.92 -15.78 14.66
C VAL A 51 15.70 -15.19 15.82
N GLU A 52 16.73 -14.39 15.51
CA GLU A 52 17.54 -13.64 16.46
C GLU A 52 17.77 -12.22 15.95
N ASN A 53 17.65 -11.25 16.83
CA ASN A 53 17.90 -9.84 16.50
C ASN A 53 17.14 -9.36 15.24
N GLY A 54 15.90 -9.82 15.07
CA GLY A 54 15.03 -9.47 13.94
C GLY A 54 15.41 -10.10 12.60
N ARG A 55 16.27 -11.13 12.60
CA ARG A 55 16.68 -11.87 11.41
C ARG A 55 16.45 -13.36 11.56
N ILE A 56 16.26 -14.04 10.44
CA ILE A 56 16.29 -15.50 10.35
C ILE A 56 17.75 -15.91 10.37
N THR A 57 18.19 -16.59 11.43
CA THR A 57 19.58 -17.04 11.59
C THR A 57 19.78 -18.47 11.16
N ALA A 58 18.75 -19.32 11.25
CA ALA A 58 18.80 -20.70 10.80
C ALA A 58 17.44 -21.16 10.26
N LEU A 59 17.48 -22.06 9.27
CA LEU A 59 16.32 -22.68 8.64
C LEU A 59 16.71 -24.10 8.17
N GLY A 60 15.98 -25.13 8.58
CA GLY A 60 16.22 -26.49 8.15
C GLY A 60 15.44 -27.52 8.95
N ALA A 61 15.39 -28.77 8.46
CA ALA A 61 14.75 -29.87 9.16
C ALA A 61 15.60 -30.33 10.37
N ASP A 62 16.93 -30.25 10.24
CA ASP A 62 17.88 -30.69 11.27
C ASP A 62 18.32 -29.54 12.21
N VAL A 63 17.73 -28.35 12.06
CA VAL A 63 18.02 -27.20 12.92
C VAL A 63 17.37 -27.41 14.30
N THR A 64 18.14 -27.22 15.35
CA THR A 64 17.66 -27.26 16.74
C THR A 64 17.44 -25.87 17.31
N ALA A 65 16.44 -25.73 18.17
CA ALA A 65 16.18 -24.47 18.86
C ALA A 65 17.39 -24.10 19.78
N PRO A 66 17.92 -22.85 19.73
CA PRO A 66 18.99 -22.41 20.59
C PRO A 66 18.58 -22.48 22.08
N ARG A 67 19.57 -22.68 22.96
CA ARG A 67 19.33 -22.64 24.40
C ARG A 67 18.74 -21.28 24.81
N GLY A 68 17.67 -21.29 25.58
CA GLY A 68 16.98 -20.06 26.03
C GLY A 68 16.06 -19.42 24.98
N ALA A 69 15.87 -20.06 23.82
CA ALA A 69 14.90 -19.58 22.85
C ALA A 69 13.46 -19.73 23.36
N ARG A 70 12.61 -18.78 22.97
CA ARG A 70 11.16 -18.97 23.05
C ARG A 70 10.72 -19.91 21.94
N VAL A 71 10.47 -21.17 22.30
CA VAL A 71 10.07 -22.22 21.36
C VAL A 71 8.56 -22.14 21.12
N ILE A 72 8.17 -22.15 19.84
CA ILE A 72 6.79 -22.18 19.36
C ILE A 72 6.60 -23.46 18.55
N ASP A 73 5.78 -24.38 19.05
CA ASP A 73 5.41 -25.55 18.29
C ASP A 73 4.43 -25.14 17.18
N ALA A 74 4.90 -25.28 15.95
CA ALA A 74 4.17 -24.97 14.73
C ALA A 74 3.67 -26.23 14.01
N SER A 75 3.54 -27.36 14.72
CA SER A 75 2.97 -28.60 14.17
C SER A 75 1.59 -28.36 13.56
N GLY A 76 1.41 -28.78 12.30
CA GLY A 76 0.17 -28.56 11.55
C GLY A 76 -0.09 -27.12 11.09
N LYS A 77 0.83 -26.20 11.36
CA LYS A 77 0.73 -24.79 10.98
C LYS A 77 1.68 -24.43 9.85
N TYR A 78 1.41 -23.26 9.23
CA TYR A 78 2.11 -22.79 8.04
C TYR A 78 2.81 -21.47 8.33
N LEU A 79 4.13 -21.45 8.18
CA LEU A 79 4.93 -20.24 8.36
C LEU A 79 5.16 -19.59 7.00
N SER A 80 4.67 -18.38 6.83
CA SER A 80 4.79 -17.57 5.61
C SER A 80 5.55 -16.28 5.90
N PRO A 81 6.17 -15.65 4.89
CA PRO A 81 6.61 -14.26 5.02
C PRO A 81 5.43 -13.37 5.40
N GLY A 82 5.70 -12.30 6.14
CA GLY A 82 4.72 -11.27 6.47
C GLY A 82 4.22 -10.55 5.21
N LEU A 83 2.96 -10.12 5.25
CA LEU A 83 2.30 -9.48 4.12
C LEU A 83 2.72 -8.01 3.98
N TRP A 84 2.68 -7.53 2.74
CA TRP A 84 2.84 -6.12 2.37
C TRP A 84 1.55 -5.59 1.76
N ASP A 85 1.10 -4.42 2.24
CA ASP A 85 0.07 -3.62 1.59
C ASP A 85 0.75 -2.49 0.79
N MET A 86 0.71 -2.60 -0.54
CA MET A 86 1.46 -1.72 -1.43
C MET A 86 0.72 -0.42 -1.78
N HIS A 87 -0.40 -0.13 -1.10
CA HIS A 87 -1.09 1.15 -1.22
C HIS A 87 -1.90 1.47 0.02
N VAL A 88 -1.37 2.32 0.90
CA VAL A 88 -2.07 2.78 2.11
C VAL A 88 -1.92 4.29 2.32
N HIS A 89 -2.80 4.86 3.16
CA HIS A 89 -2.78 6.21 3.71
C HIS A 89 -2.93 6.12 5.23
N ALA A 90 -1.93 5.59 5.91
CA ALA A 90 -1.98 5.24 7.34
C ALA A 90 -1.04 6.07 8.23
N ALA A 91 -0.03 6.73 7.66
CA ALA A 91 0.98 7.48 8.42
C ALA A 91 0.58 8.95 8.65
N MET A 92 -0.66 9.19 9.09
CA MET A 92 -1.19 10.50 9.44
C MET A 92 -1.47 10.59 10.95
N PRO A 93 -1.21 11.73 11.62
CA PRO A 93 -1.50 11.90 13.04
C PRO A 93 -2.94 11.53 13.39
N GLY A 94 -3.10 10.76 14.46
CA GLY A 94 -4.40 10.24 14.92
C GLY A 94 -4.87 8.99 14.19
N LEU A 95 -4.47 8.76 12.93
CA LEU A 95 -4.74 7.52 12.20
C LEU A 95 -3.63 6.49 12.40
N ASP A 96 -2.36 6.93 12.47
CA ASP A 96 -1.20 6.06 12.64
C ASP A 96 -1.29 5.18 13.89
N ALA A 97 -1.61 5.78 15.03
CA ALA A 97 -1.76 5.05 16.30
C ALA A 97 -2.95 4.07 16.30
N HIS A 98 -3.88 4.21 15.37
CA HIS A 98 -5.04 3.35 15.23
C HIS A 98 -4.84 2.29 14.14
N PHE A 99 -4.43 2.70 12.93
CA PHE A 99 -4.35 1.80 11.79
C PHE A 99 -3.11 0.90 11.84
N LEU A 100 -1.93 1.43 12.20
CA LEU A 100 -0.70 0.63 12.13
C LEU A 100 -0.72 -0.61 13.02
N PRO A 101 -1.23 -0.58 14.28
CA PRO A 101 -1.38 -1.80 15.09
C PRO A 101 -2.37 -2.81 14.49
N LEU A 102 -3.47 -2.35 13.86
CA LEU A 102 -4.44 -3.22 13.20
C LEU A 102 -3.87 -3.91 11.97
N LEU A 103 -2.97 -3.23 11.22
CA LEU A 103 -2.23 -3.85 10.12
C LEU A 103 -1.39 -5.02 10.63
N VAL A 104 -0.62 -4.82 11.72
CA VAL A 104 0.19 -5.89 12.33
C VAL A 104 -0.69 -7.04 12.84
N ALA A 105 -1.83 -6.74 13.48
CA ALA A 105 -2.76 -7.76 13.95
C ALA A 105 -3.30 -8.65 12.82
N ASN A 106 -3.33 -8.13 11.60
CA ASN A 106 -3.71 -8.84 10.37
C ASN A 106 -2.49 -9.33 9.55
N GLY A 107 -1.31 -9.46 10.16
CA GLY A 107 -0.15 -10.07 9.51
C GLY A 107 0.57 -9.18 8.49
N ILE A 108 0.21 -7.90 8.41
CA ILE A 108 0.88 -6.95 7.51
C ILE A 108 2.11 -6.39 8.20
N THR A 109 3.28 -6.72 7.68
CA THR A 109 4.59 -6.37 8.24
C THR A 109 5.29 -5.26 7.45
N GLY A 110 4.76 -4.89 6.30
CA GLY A 110 5.24 -3.80 5.49
C GLY A 110 4.14 -3.07 4.75
N VAL A 111 4.30 -1.76 4.56
CA VAL A 111 3.36 -0.92 3.81
C VAL A 111 4.09 0.06 2.90
N ARG A 112 3.43 0.39 1.77
CA ARG A 112 3.81 1.52 0.93
C ARG A 112 2.82 2.66 1.16
N GLU A 113 3.27 3.70 1.88
CA GLU A 113 2.51 4.91 2.20
C GLU A 113 2.49 5.83 0.98
N MET A 114 1.31 6.00 0.39
CA MET A 114 1.17 6.67 -0.89
C MET A 114 0.78 8.16 -0.79
N PHE A 115 0.43 8.63 0.41
CA PHE A 115 0.17 10.03 0.69
C PHE A 115 0.20 10.34 2.19
N SER A 116 1.21 11.09 2.60
CA SER A 116 1.32 11.68 3.93
C SER A 116 2.21 12.90 3.84
N ARG A 117 2.20 13.78 4.86
CA ARG A 117 3.26 14.77 4.98
C ARG A 117 4.58 14.09 5.33
N LEU A 118 5.69 14.59 4.77
CA LEU A 118 7.02 14.00 5.00
C LEU A 118 7.40 13.93 6.49
N ASP A 119 7.07 14.99 7.25
CA ASP A 119 7.33 15.05 8.70
C ASP A 119 6.50 14.01 9.47
N TRP A 120 5.23 13.82 9.13
CA TRP A 120 4.37 12.81 9.73
C TRP A 120 4.87 11.39 9.43
N MET A 121 5.17 11.11 8.15
CA MET A 121 5.72 9.83 7.73
C MET A 121 7.02 9.50 8.47
N LYS A 122 7.95 10.46 8.57
CA LYS A 122 9.20 10.28 9.31
C LYS A 122 8.98 10.02 10.79
N SER A 123 8.04 10.74 11.40
CA SER A 123 7.64 10.54 12.80
C SER A 123 7.08 9.14 13.00
N ALA A 124 6.11 8.70 12.18
CA ALA A 124 5.54 7.35 12.26
C ALA A 124 6.62 6.27 12.09
N LYS A 125 7.49 6.40 11.09
CA LYS A 125 8.65 5.48 10.88
C LYS A 125 9.59 5.44 12.09
N SER A 126 9.86 6.58 12.72
CA SER A 126 10.73 6.65 13.91
C SER A 126 10.08 5.96 15.10
N ARG A 127 8.82 6.22 15.37
CA ARG A 127 8.05 5.64 16.47
C ARG A 127 7.87 4.13 16.32
N VAL A 128 7.64 3.65 15.11
CA VAL A 128 7.59 2.20 14.83
C VAL A 128 8.97 1.56 15.08
N ARG A 129 10.05 2.17 14.58
CA ARG A 129 11.40 1.65 14.75
C ARG A 129 11.86 1.65 16.22
N SER A 130 11.50 2.65 17.01
CA SER A 130 11.81 2.71 18.45
C SER A 130 10.94 1.76 19.29
N GLY A 131 9.89 1.20 18.72
CA GLY A 131 8.91 0.37 19.43
C GLY A 131 7.89 1.15 20.25
N GLU A 132 7.89 2.48 20.18
CA GLU A 132 6.87 3.34 20.78
C GLU A 132 5.48 3.08 20.17
N LEU A 133 5.46 2.79 18.88
CA LEU A 133 4.25 2.46 18.14
C LEU A 133 4.37 1.07 17.53
N VAL A 134 3.37 0.22 17.75
CA VAL A 134 3.27 -1.04 17.00
C VAL A 134 2.84 -0.72 15.58
N GLY A 135 3.62 -1.20 14.61
CA GLY A 135 3.31 -0.95 13.20
C GLY A 135 4.21 -1.73 12.26
N PRO A 136 3.83 -1.81 10.98
CA PRO A 136 4.64 -2.42 9.94
C PRO A 136 5.81 -1.51 9.53
N ARG A 137 6.73 -2.01 8.75
CA ARG A 137 7.73 -1.23 8.02
C ARG A 137 7.03 -0.30 7.03
N ILE A 138 7.44 0.97 6.99
CA ILE A 138 6.85 1.98 6.12
C ILE A 138 7.87 2.41 5.06
N VAL A 139 7.47 2.36 3.79
CA VAL A 139 8.16 2.99 2.65
C VAL A 139 7.20 4.03 2.08
N GLY A 140 7.62 5.29 1.90
CA GLY A 140 6.64 6.32 1.57
C GLY A 140 7.10 7.45 0.66
N SER A 141 6.13 8.03 -0.06
CA SER A 141 6.32 9.16 -0.98
C SER A 141 6.34 10.52 -0.28
N GLY A 142 5.76 10.61 0.90
CA GLY A 142 5.36 11.91 1.43
C GLY A 142 4.19 12.50 0.62
N HIS A 143 4.32 13.76 0.21
CA HIS A 143 3.26 14.46 -0.51
C HIS A 143 3.02 13.90 -1.93
N ILE A 144 1.76 13.95 -2.36
CA ILE A 144 1.37 13.73 -3.75
C ILE A 144 1.82 14.93 -4.61
N LEU A 145 2.29 14.67 -5.82
CA LEU A 145 2.52 15.67 -6.86
C LEU A 145 1.31 15.70 -7.80
N ASP A 146 0.56 16.79 -7.84
CA ASP A 146 -0.66 16.92 -8.65
C ASP A 146 -0.71 18.26 -9.40
N GLY A 147 -1.62 18.37 -10.36
CA GLY A 147 -1.88 19.62 -11.08
C GLY A 147 -2.67 20.65 -10.28
N ARG A 148 -2.96 21.81 -10.89
CA ARG A 148 -3.74 22.90 -10.27
C ARG A 148 -5.18 22.92 -10.80
N PRO A 149 -6.18 23.03 -9.89
CA PRO A 149 -6.12 22.82 -8.44
C PRO A 149 -5.88 21.35 -8.12
N PRO A 150 -5.13 20.98 -7.08
CA PRO A 150 -4.93 19.58 -6.72
C PRO A 150 -6.23 18.98 -6.22
N ILE A 151 -6.39 17.65 -6.40
CA ILE A 151 -7.58 16.94 -5.91
C ILE A 151 -7.59 16.87 -4.39
N TRP A 152 -6.42 16.59 -3.79
CA TRP A 152 -6.33 16.44 -2.34
C TRP A 152 -5.59 17.60 -1.69
N PRO A 153 -6.15 18.19 -0.62
CA PRO A 153 -5.43 19.17 0.20
C PRO A 153 -4.12 18.59 0.72
N GLY A 154 -3.05 19.40 0.72
CA GLY A 154 -1.72 18.96 1.14
C GLY A 154 -0.87 18.36 0.03
N SER A 155 -1.39 18.17 -1.19
CA SER A 155 -0.58 17.84 -2.36
C SER A 155 0.32 19.00 -2.77
N VAL A 156 1.47 18.71 -3.38
CA VAL A 156 2.32 19.69 -4.05
C VAL A 156 1.73 19.97 -5.43
N ALA A 157 1.14 21.17 -5.58
CA ALA A 157 0.47 21.58 -6.82
C ALA A 157 1.47 22.20 -7.80
N VAL A 158 1.61 21.63 -8.99
CA VAL A 158 2.51 22.07 -10.05
C VAL A 158 1.77 22.25 -11.37
N ALA A 159 2.21 23.22 -12.18
CA ALA A 159 1.64 23.48 -13.50
C ALA A 159 2.69 23.41 -14.61
N THR A 160 3.97 23.60 -14.31
CA THR A 160 5.04 23.68 -15.30
C THR A 160 6.12 22.61 -15.07
N ALA A 161 6.92 22.37 -16.10
CA ALA A 161 8.06 21.46 -16.05
C ALA A 161 9.07 21.85 -14.95
N ASP A 162 9.32 23.15 -14.79
CA ASP A 162 10.26 23.66 -13.80
C ASP A 162 9.76 23.51 -12.37
N GLU A 163 8.47 23.74 -12.15
CA GLU A 163 7.84 23.50 -10.85
C GLU A 163 7.91 22.01 -10.49
N ALA A 164 7.61 21.13 -11.45
CA ALA A 164 7.65 19.67 -11.25
C ALA A 164 9.08 19.20 -10.89
N ARG A 165 10.11 19.69 -11.60
CA ARG A 165 11.51 19.37 -11.28
C ARG A 165 11.87 19.80 -9.85
N ARG A 166 11.58 21.07 -9.48
CA ARG A 166 11.85 21.57 -8.11
C ARG A 166 11.09 20.78 -7.04
N ALA A 167 9.85 20.40 -7.32
CA ALA A 167 9.05 19.59 -6.40
C ALA A 167 9.66 18.20 -6.17
N VAL A 168 10.09 17.52 -7.24
CA VAL A 168 10.79 16.23 -7.14
C VAL A 168 12.09 16.38 -6.34
N ASP A 169 12.88 17.41 -6.63
CA ASP A 169 14.13 17.70 -5.91
C ASP A 169 13.89 17.91 -4.41
N SER A 170 12.87 18.68 -4.07
CA SER A 170 12.46 18.95 -2.68
C SER A 170 11.98 17.69 -1.95
N LEU A 171 11.12 16.90 -2.59
CA LEU A 171 10.60 15.66 -2.00
C LEU A 171 11.71 14.63 -1.77
N ALA A 172 12.56 14.41 -2.78
CA ALA A 172 13.69 13.51 -2.67
C ALA A 172 14.70 13.96 -1.60
N GLY A 173 15.07 15.24 -1.60
CA GLY A 173 15.94 15.83 -0.58
C GLY A 173 15.30 15.81 0.81
N GLY A 174 13.98 15.87 0.88
CA GLY A 174 13.20 15.71 2.10
C GLY A 174 13.09 14.27 2.61
N GLY A 175 13.54 13.27 1.85
CA GLY A 175 13.57 11.86 2.23
C GLY A 175 12.35 11.06 1.80
N ALA A 176 11.65 11.48 0.75
CA ALA A 176 10.72 10.63 0.02
C ALA A 176 11.49 9.46 -0.62
N GLU A 177 10.95 8.25 -0.53
CA GLU A 177 11.57 7.05 -1.07
C GLU A 177 11.11 6.76 -2.51
N PHE A 178 10.05 7.42 -2.94
CA PHE A 178 9.58 7.49 -4.32
C PHE A 178 8.71 8.74 -4.51
N ILE A 179 8.41 9.11 -5.76
CA ILE A 179 7.51 10.21 -6.08
C ILE A 179 6.13 9.65 -6.43
N LYS A 180 5.09 10.12 -5.75
CA LYS A 180 3.68 9.83 -6.08
C LYS A 180 3.14 10.92 -7.00
N VAL A 181 2.73 10.54 -8.22
CA VAL A 181 2.04 11.41 -9.19
C VAL A 181 0.55 11.17 -9.19
N TYR A 182 -0.24 12.20 -9.59
CA TYR A 182 -1.69 12.14 -9.51
C TYR A 182 -2.41 12.66 -10.75
N SER A 183 -3.75 12.67 -10.69
CA SER A 183 -4.66 12.68 -11.85
C SER A 183 -4.70 13.98 -12.66
N ARG A 184 -4.42 15.14 -12.05
CA ARG A 184 -4.52 16.44 -12.71
C ARG A 184 -3.18 17.00 -13.20
N LEU A 185 -2.10 16.25 -13.02
CA LEU A 185 -0.76 16.67 -13.42
C LEU A 185 -0.71 16.92 -14.94
N PRO A 186 -0.32 18.13 -15.41
CA PRO A 186 -0.20 18.41 -16.83
C PRO A 186 0.87 17.53 -17.48
N PRO A 187 0.72 17.14 -18.77
CA PRO A 187 1.69 16.26 -19.45
C PRO A 187 3.14 16.74 -19.36
N GLU A 188 3.40 18.03 -19.60
CA GLU A 188 4.76 18.56 -19.52
C GLU A 188 5.37 18.45 -18.12
N ALA A 189 4.56 18.71 -17.06
CA ALA A 189 4.97 18.57 -15.68
C ALA A 189 5.18 17.09 -15.31
N PHE A 190 4.32 16.19 -15.80
CA PHE A 190 4.46 14.75 -15.61
C PHE A 190 5.77 14.23 -16.19
N PHE A 191 6.07 14.53 -17.45
CA PHE A 191 7.32 14.08 -18.08
C PHE A 191 8.56 14.73 -17.46
N ALA A 192 8.47 15.97 -16.99
CA ALA A 192 9.54 16.61 -16.24
C ALA A 192 9.78 15.95 -14.88
N ALA A 193 8.70 15.59 -14.14
CA ALA A 193 8.80 14.84 -12.90
C ALA A 193 9.44 13.46 -13.11
N ALA A 194 9.04 12.74 -14.16
CA ALA A 194 9.63 11.45 -14.54
C ALA A 194 11.15 11.55 -14.78
N ARG A 195 11.57 12.54 -15.59
CA ARG A 195 13.01 12.79 -15.85
C ARG A 195 13.77 13.17 -14.58
N ALA A 196 13.18 14.03 -13.73
CA ALA A 196 13.82 14.44 -12.47
C ALA A 196 13.95 13.26 -11.48
N ALA A 197 12.92 12.43 -11.35
CA ALA A 197 12.95 11.23 -10.51
C ALA A 197 14.03 10.25 -11.01
N LYS A 198 14.11 10.01 -12.32
CA LYS A 198 15.17 9.19 -12.94
C LYS A 198 16.57 9.74 -12.66
N ALA A 199 16.77 11.05 -12.79
CA ALA A 199 18.05 11.69 -12.51
C ALA A 199 18.46 11.59 -11.03
N ARG A 200 17.50 11.50 -10.12
CA ARG A 200 17.71 11.27 -8.68
C ARG A 200 17.83 9.80 -8.29
N GLY A 201 17.63 8.88 -9.22
CA GLY A 201 17.65 7.44 -8.97
C GLY A 201 16.50 6.95 -8.05
N ILE A 202 15.40 7.70 -7.94
CA ILE A 202 14.23 7.30 -7.15
C ILE A 202 13.07 6.90 -8.07
N PRO A 203 12.28 5.88 -7.68
CA PRO A 203 11.11 5.48 -8.46
C PRO A 203 10.07 6.60 -8.50
N PHE A 204 9.26 6.63 -9.57
CA PHE A 204 8.02 7.37 -9.54
C PHE A 204 6.85 6.45 -9.91
N ALA A 205 5.71 6.65 -9.25
CA ALA A 205 4.57 5.78 -9.28
C ALA A 205 3.29 6.57 -9.02
N GLY A 206 2.13 6.00 -9.23
CA GLY A 206 0.87 6.67 -8.91
C GLY A 206 -0.18 6.53 -9.98
N HIS A 207 -1.04 7.55 -10.05
CA HIS A 207 -2.02 7.61 -11.12
C HIS A 207 -1.34 7.92 -12.46
N VAL A 208 -1.91 7.41 -13.54
CA VAL A 208 -1.66 8.01 -14.85
C VAL A 208 -2.53 9.27 -14.93
N PRO A 209 -1.95 10.46 -15.17
CA PRO A 209 -2.75 11.67 -15.26
C PRO A 209 -3.77 11.61 -16.40
N ALA A 210 -4.92 12.28 -16.22
CA ALA A 210 -6.05 12.20 -17.15
C ALA A 210 -5.74 12.69 -18.58
N LEU A 211 -4.63 13.37 -18.79
CA LEU A 211 -4.17 13.88 -20.09
C LEU A 211 -2.93 13.14 -20.63
N VAL A 212 -2.55 12.02 -20.00
CA VAL A 212 -1.41 11.20 -20.40
C VAL A 212 -1.91 9.79 -20.71
N SER A 213 -1.43 9.17 -21.79
CA SER A 213 -1.73 7.77 -22.05
C SER A 213 -0.97 6.85 -21.11
N VAL A 214 -1.53 5.67 -20.81
CA VAL A 214 -0.83 4.65 -20.00
C VAL A 214 0.45 4.20 -20.69
N ALA A 215 0.43 4.15 -22.02
CA ALA A 215 1.59 3.81 -22.82
C ALA A 215 2.73 4.80 -22.61
N ASP A 216 2.46 6.11 -22.70
CA ASP A 216 3.48 7.15 -22.53
C ASP A 216 3.96 7.23 -21.08
N ALA A 217 3.07 7.00 -20.10
CA ALA A 217 3.43 6.93 -18.70
C ALA A 217 4.42 5.77 -18.42
N SER A 218 4.13 4.59 -18.97
CA SER A 218 5.01 3.43 -18.88
C SER A 218 6.35 3.66 -19.57
N ASP A 219 6.38 4.23 -20.79
CA ASP A 219 7.59 4.57 -21.53
C ASP A 219 8.46 5.60 -20.79
N SER A 220 7.84 6.48 -20.00
CA SER A 220 8.53 7.45 -19.15
C SER A 220 9.17 6.83 -17.90
N GLY A 221 8.96 5.52 -17.67
CA GLY A 221 9.50 4.79 -16.54
C GLY A 221 8.61 4.83 -15.30
N GLN A 222 7.29 5.09 -15.42
CA GLN A 222 6.37 4.94 -14.30
C GLN A 222 6.39 3.50 -13.81
N ARG A 223 6.85 3.32 -12.56
CA ARG A 223 7.15 2.00 -12.02
C ARG A 223 5.91 1.21 -11.63
N SER A 224 4.84 1.87 -11.16
CA SER A 224 3.53 1.26 -10.97
C SER A 224 2.40 2.20 -11.31
N VAL A 225 1.31 1.61 -11.79
CA VAL A 225 0.02 2.26 -12.03
C VAL A 225 -0.95 1.81 -10.94
N GLU A 226 -1.52 2.79 -10.24
CA GLU A 226 -2.44 2.57 -9.14
C GLU A 226 -3.89 2.59 -9.66
N HIS A 227 -4.78 1.73 -9.09
CA HIS A 227 -6.23 1.71 -9.36
C HIS A 227 -6.58 1.52 -10.84
N LEU A 228 -5.67 0.94 -11.64
CA LEU A 228 -5.83 0.84 -13.09
C LEU A 228 -6.14 2.19 -13.78
N THR A 229 -5.65 3.32 -13.22
CA THR A 229 -5.93 4.65 -13.79
C THR A 229 -5.46 4.73 -15.23
N GLY A 230 -6.38 5.12 -16.14
CA GLY A 230 -6.14 5.18 -17.58
C GLY A 230 -6.23 3.82 -18.30
N VAL A 231 -6.00 2.69 -17.62
CA VAL A 231 -5.91 1.35 -18.25
C VAL A 231 -7.21 0.95 -18.96
N PRO A 232 -8.41 1.10 -18.35
CA PRO A 232 -9.64 0.78 -19.08
C PRO A 232 -9.81 1.57 -20.38
N LEU A 233 -9.42 2.85 -20.40
CA LEU A 233 -9.46 3.68 -21.60
C LEU A 233 -8.41 3.23 -22.62
N ALA A 234 -7.19 2.91 -22.21
CA ALA A 234 -6.14 2.42 -23.08
C ALA A 234 -6.48 1.08 -23.76
N CYS A 235 -7.39 0.31 -23.15
CA CYS A 235 -7.95 -0.93 -23.71
C CYS A 235 -9.15 -0.68 -24.66
N THR A 236 -9.38 0.57 -25.15
CA THR A 236 -10.48 0.90 -26.06
C THR A 236 -9.99 1.44 -27.38
N THR A 237 -10.88 1.48 -28.38
CA THR A 237 -10.60 2.15 -29.66
C THR A 237 -10.73 3.67 -29.57
N MET A 238 -11.22 4.21 -28.45
CA MET A 238 -11.53 5.63 -28.23
C MET A 238 -10.44 6.41 -27.48
N GLU A 239 -9.33 5.76 -27.09
CA GLU A 239 -8.33 6.41 -26.20
C GLU A 239 -7.86 7.77 -26.72
N SER A 240 -7.42 7.85 -27.98
CA SER A 240 -6.88 9.09 -28.55
C SER A 240 -7.94 10.19 -28.68
N GLU A 241 -9.15 9.82 -29.12
CA GLU A 241 -10.29 10.75 -29.24
C GLU A 241 -10.64 11.34 -27.88
N LEU A 242 -10.87 10.47 -26.89
CA LEU A 242 -11.30 10.91 -25.56
C LEU A 242 -10.23 11.70 -24.80
N LEU A 243 -8.95 11.35 -24.95
CA LEU A 243 -7.87 12.18 -24.39
C LEU A 243 -7.89 13.60 -24.98
N GLY A 244 -8.13 13.74 -26.30
CA GLY A 244 -8.29 15.03 -26.96
C GLY A 244 -9.50 15.81 -26.46
N GLU A 245 -10.65 15.16 -26.31
CA GLU A 245 -11.89 15.76 -25.77
C GLU A 245 -11.72 16.21 -24.31
N ILE A 246 -11.09 15.39 -23.46
CA ILE A 246 -10.78 15.74 -22.06
C ILE A 246 -9.85 16.95 -22.02
N ALA A 247 -8.81 16.99 -22.86
CA ALA A 247 -7.90 18.12 -22.93
C ALA A 247 -8.61 19.40 -23.36
N ALA A 248 -9.55 19.34 -24.32
CA ALA A 248 -10.37 20.46 -24.72
C ALA A 248 -11.30 20.93 -23.59
N ALA A 249 -11.95 19.98 -22.89
CA ALA A 249 -12.84 20.27 -21.76
C ALA A 249 -12.06 20.94 -20.60
N VAL A 250 -10.86 20.48 -20.28
CA VAL A 250 -10.01 21.10 -19.24
C VAL A 250 -9.63 22.55 -19.58
N ARG A 251 -9.44 22.86 -20.87
CA ARG A 251 -9.16 24.24 -21.32
C ARG A 251 -10.39 25.12 -21.40
N SER A 252 -11.60 24.57 -21.32
CA SER A 252 -12.85 25.33 -21.32
C SER A 252 -13.04 26.11 -19.98
N PRO A 253 -13.95 27.11 -19.92
CA PRO A 253 -14.23 27.84 -18.67
C PRO A 253 -14.64 26.94 -17.49
N GLY A 254 -15.25 25.78 -17.75
CA GLY A 254 -15.62 24.80 -16.71
C GLY A 254 -14.47 23.91 -16.24
N GLY A 255 -13.33 23.91 -16.93
CA GLY A 255 -12.11 23.21 -16.52
C GLY A 255 -12.33 21.71 -16.20
N TRP A 256 -11.81 21.26 -15.08
CA TRP A 256 -11.92 19.87 -14.62
C TRP A 256 -13.36 19.41 -14.36
N ASP A 257 -14.28 20.31 -14.05
CA ASP A 257 -15.70 19.95 -13.88
C ASP A 257 -16.33 19.58 -15.24
N SER A 258 -15.99 20.34 -16.31
CA SER A 258 -16.40 19.98 -17.68
C SER A 258 -15.81 18.65 -18.11
N ALA A 259 -14.53 18.39 -17.83
CA ALA A 259 -13.91 17.11 -18.14
C ALA A 259 -14.57 15.93 -17.39
N GLY A 260 -14.92 16.12 -16.13
CA GLY A 260 -15.64 15.11 -15.35
C GLY A 260 -17.05 14.82 -15.88
N LYS A 261 -17.77 15.86 -16.33
CA LYS A 261 -19.10 15.68 -16.98
C LYS A 261 -18.95 14.92 -18.30
N LEU A 262 -17.98 15.28 -19.12
CA LEU A 262 -17.68 14.60 -20.39
C LEU A 262 -17.39 13.10 -20.15
N GLN A 263 -16.49 12.78 -19.23
CA GLN A 263 -16.14 11.39 -18.93
C GLN A 263 -17.37 10.55 -18.50
N ARG A 264 -18.27 11.12 -17.70
CA ARG A 264 -19.53 10.45 -17.34
C ARG A 264 -20.44 10.26 -18.55
N ALA A 265 -20.61 11.29 -19.38
CA ALA A 265 -21.44 11.22 -20.58
C ALA A 265 -20.95 10.16 -21.58
N ARG A 266 -19.63 9.98 -21.69
CA ARG A 266 -19.00 9.03 -22.62
C ARG A 266 -18.80 7.62 -22.02
N ALA A 267 -19.16 7.39 -20.73
CA ALA A 267 -18.83 6.16 -20.02
C ALA A 267 -19.33 4.88 -20.72
N ARG A 268 -20.56 4.90 -21.26
CA ARG A 268 -21.15 3.75 -21.99
C ARG A 268 -20.41 3.45 -23.30
N GLU A 269 -20.05 4.48 -24.03
CA GLU A 269 -19.33 4.34 -25.30
C GLU A 269 -17.91 3.78 -25.05
N VAL A 270 -17.24 4.27 -24.01
CA VAL A 270 -15.94 3.74 -23.56
C VAL A 270 -16.06 2.25 -23.23
N LEU A 271 -17.07 1.85 -22.47
CA LEU A 271 -17.29 0.43 -22.14
C LEU A 271 -17.57 -0.42 -23.39
N ALA A 272 -18.36 0.10 -24.35
CA ALA A 272 -18.71 -0.59 -25.58
C ALA A 272 -17.52 -0.69 -26.57
N SER A 273 -16.58 0.25 -26.51
CA SER A 273 -15.41 0.30 -27.40
C SER A 273 -14.22 -0.54 -26.93
N TYR A 274 -14.40 -1.35 -25.89
CA TYR A 274 -13.34 -2.25 -25.40
C TYR A 274 -12.80 -3.18 -26.49
N SER A 275 -11.47 -3.28 -26.54
CA SER A 275 -10.75 -4.17 -27.46
C SER A 275 -9.71 -4.97 -26.68
N ALA A 276 -9.87 -6.29 -26.67
CA ALA A 276 -8.91 -7.21 -26.07
C ALA A 276 -7.53 -7.10 -26.74
N GLU A 277 -7.49 -6.88 -28.07
CA GLU A 277 -6.26 -6.71 -28.83
C GLU A 277 -5.47 -5.48 -28.38
N ARG A 278 -6.14 -4.33 -28.17
CA ARG A 278 -5.49 -3.14 -27.61
C ARG A 278 -4.96 -3.38 -26.19
N CYS A 279 -5.75 -4.09 -25.38
CA CYS A 279 -5.34 -4.44 -24.02
C CYS A 279 -4.12 -5.36 -24.02
N THR A 280 -4.05 -6.36 -24.91
CA THR A 280 -2.86 -7.22 -25.10
C THR A 280 -1.66 -6.42 -25.58
N SER A 281 -1.85 -5.49 -26.52
CA SER A 281 -0.78 -4.60 -26.99
C SER A 281 -0.23 -3.71 -25.87
N LEU A 282 -1.13 -3.17 -25.03
CA LEU A 282 -0.74 -2.45 -23.82
C LEU A 282 0.05 -3.34 -22.86
N ALA A 283 -0.45 -4.55 -22.58
CA ALA A 283 0.21 -5.51 -21.69
C ALA A 283 1.65 -5.79 -22.14
N ALA A 284 1.86 -6.06 -23.42
CA ALA A 284 3.20 -6.27 -23.98
C ALA A 284 4.14 -5.07 -23.75
N ARG A 285 3.61 -3.83 -23.79
CA ARG A 285 4.39 -2.63 -23.50
C ARG A 285 4.73 -2.52 -22.02
N LEU A 286 3.75 -2.75 -21.13
CA LEU A 286 3.94 -2.75 -19.68
C LEU A 286 4.98 -3.79 -19.23
N VAL A 287 4.93 -4.99 -19.83
CA VAL A 287 5.92 -6.06 -19.57
C VAL A 287 7.32 -5.63 -19.99
N ARG A 288 7.49 -5.11 -21.21
CA ARG A 288 8.80 -4.63 -21.69
C ARG A 288 9.39 -3.55 -20.82
N ASN A 289 8.57 -2.62 -20.36
CA ASN A 289 8.98 -1.49 -19.53
C ASN A 289 9.11 -1.85 -18.05
N GLY A 290 8.68 -3.04 -17.63
CA GLY A 290 8.68 -3.46 -16.22
C GLY A 290 7.74 -2.64 -15.35
N THR A 291 6.63 -2.12 -15.92
CA THR A 291 5.59 -1.38 -15.18
C THR A 291 4.69 -2.36 -14.46
N TRP A 292 4.48 -2.14 -13.16
CA TRP A 292 3.64 -2.97 -12.30
C TRP A 292 2.23 -2.40 -12.19
N MET A 293 1.25 -3.25 -11.83
CA MET A 293 -0.11 -2.82 -11.47
C MET A 293 -0.33 -2.99 -9.97
N VAL A 294 -0.95 -1.98 -9.34
CA VAL A 294 -1.52 -2.08 -8.00
C VAL A 294 -3.01 -1.80 -8.13
N PRO A 295 -3.81 -2.84 -8.40
CA PRO A 295 -5.18 -2.64 -8.84
C PRO A 295 -6.09 -2.10 -7.75
N THR A 296 -5.80 -2.43 -6.46
CA THR A 296 -6.67 -2.07 -5.34
C THR A 296 -8.13 -2.44 -5.59
N ILE A 297 -8.36 -3.71 -5.90
CA ILE A 297 -9.67 -4.23 -6.33
C ILE A 297 -10.75 -3.89 -5.29
N GLN A 298 -10.38 -3.92 -4.01
CA GLN A 298 -11.26 -3.57 -2.90
C GLN A 298 -11.77 -2.13 -2.99
N VAL A 299 -10.90 -1.15 -3.30
CA VAL A 299 -11.38 0.24 -3.46
C VAL A 299 -12.16 0.42 -4.76
N LEU A 300 -11.77 -0.26 -5.85
CA LEU A 300 -12.56 -0.24 -7.09
C LEU A 300 -13.98 -0.76 -6.86
N HIS A 301 -14.13 -1.87 -6.11
CA HIS A 301 -15.42 -2.39 -5.68
C HIS A 301 -16.16 -1.38 -4.80
N SER A 302 -15.53 -0.90 -3.74
CA SER A 302 -16.13 0.02 -2.78
C SER A 302 -16.69 1.27 -3.47
N VAL A 303 -15.92 1.93 -4.34
CA VAL A 303 -16.37 3.15 -5.05
C VAL A 303 -17.39 2.87 -6.17
N ALA A 304 -17.45 1.65 -6.69
CA ALA A 304 -18.45 1.26 -7.67
C ALA A 304 -19.83 0.96 -7.03
N TYR A 305 -19.83 0.44 -5.81
CA TYR A 305 -21.02 0.02 -5.06
C TYR A 305 -21.31 0.91 -3.83
N LEU A 306 -20.74 2.11 -3.77
CA LEU A 306 -20.90 3.01 -2.63
C LEU A 306 -22.37 3.44 -2.37
N ASP A 307 -23.22 3.30 -3.37
CA ASP A 307 -24.67 3.49 -3.30
C ASP A 307 -25.41 2.28 -2.68
N ASP A 308 -24.75 1.16 -2.43
CA ASP A 308 -25.35 -0.05 -1.85
C ASP A 308 -25.31 0.01 -0.30
N PRO A 309 -26.49 0.07 0.37
CA PRO A 309 -26.55 0.11 1.82
C PRO A 309 -26.05 -1.19 2.50
N ALA A 310 -25.84 -2.27 1.74
CA ALA A 310 -25.32 -3.52 2.28
C ALA A 310 -23.87 -3.36 2.78
N LEU A 311 -23.07 -2.49 2.18
CA LEU A 311 -21.69 -2.22 2.63
C LEU A 311 -21.62 -1.74 4.07
N ALA A 312 -22.62 -0.96 4.52
CA ALA A 312 -22.67 -0.45 5.89
C ALA A 312 -22.99 -1.52 6.95
N LYS A 313 -23.33 -2.75 6.53
CA LYS A 313 -23.64 -3.88 7.44
C LYS A 313 -22.41 -4.71 7.78
N ASP A 314 -21.25 -4.41 7.20
CA ASP A 314 -20.02 -5.14 7.46
C ASP A 314 -19.62 -5.01 8.95
N PRO A 315 -19.43 -6.11 9.70
CA PRO A 315 -19.07 -6.07 11.11
C PRO A 315 -17.73 -5.36 11.38
N ARG A 316 -16.85 -5.29 10.40
CA ARG A 316 -15.56 -4.58 10.49
C ARG A 316 -15.71 -3.06 10.61
N MET A 317 -16.91 -2.54 10.39
CA MET A 317 -17.25 -1.15 10.72
C MET A 317 -16.91 -0.78 12.17
N GLU A 318 -16.91 -1.74 13.10
CA GLU A 318 -16.54 -1.51 14.50
C GLU A 318 -15.09 -1.00 14.70
N PHE A 319 -14.21 -1.19 13.70
CA PHE A 319 -12.84 -0.69 13.71
C PHE A 319 -12.69 0.72 13.12
N ILE A 320 -13.76 1.35 12.65
CA ILE A 320 -13.70 2.65 11.98
C ILE A 320 -14.31 3.74 12.86
N PHE A 321 -13.65 4.88 12.99
CA PHE A 321 -14.17 6.03 13.75
C PHE A 321 -15.51 6.53 13.20
N PRO A 322 -16.46 6.93 14.04
CA PRO A 322 -17.75 7.45 13.57
C PRO A 322 -17.63 8.63 12.60
N ALA A 323 -16.72 9.56 12.87
CA ALA A 323 -16.48 10.71 11.97
C ALA A 323 -15.92 10.28 10.60
N HIS A 324 -15.12 9.21 10.56
CA HIS A 324 -14.59 8.66 9.31
C HIS A 324 -15.69 7.96 8.51
N ARG A 325 -16.55 7.16 9.18
CA ARG A 325 -17.74 6.54 8.56
C ARG A 325 -18.67 7.60 7.96
N ALA A 326 -18.90 8.70 8.69
CA ALA A 326 -19.77 9.79 8.23
C ALA A 326 -19.24 10.45 6.92
N SER A 327 -17.92 10.45 6.71
CA SER A 327 -17.32 10.97 5.47
C SER A 327 -17.51 10.03 4.26
N TRP A 328 -18.00 8.81 4.47
CA TRP A 328 -18.23 7.81 3.42
C TRP A 328 -19.63 7.91 2.76
N ASP A 329 -20.47 8.83 3.22
CA ASP A 329 -21.78 9.06 2.60
C ASP A 329 -21.60 9.63 1.17
N PRO A 330 -22.01 8.90 0.12
CA PRO A 330 -21.87 9.36 -1.26
C PRO A 330 -22.63 10.66 -1.54
N LYS A 331 -23.63 11.02 -0.72
CA LYS A 331 -24.38 12.27 -0.86
C LYS A 331 -23.58 13.51 -0.43
N THR A 332 -22.58 13.33 0.44
CA THR A 332 -21.75 14.42 0.96
C THR A 332 -20.34 14.42 0.38
N ASP A 333 -19.84 13.29 -0.08
CA ASP A 333 -18.53 13.17 -0.70
C ASP A 333 -18.51 13.90 -2.06
N PHE A 334 -17.60 14.85 -2.21
CA PHE A 334 -17.48 15.68 -3.43
C PHE A 334 -17.24 14.87 -4.70
N ARG A 335 -16.73 13.65 -4.60
CA ARG A 335 -16.45 12.74 -5.71
C ARG A 335 -17.74 12.10 -6.27
N PHE A 336 -18.77 11.93 -5.43
CA PHE A 336 -19.93 11.08 -5.72
C PHE A 336 -21.26 11.80 -5.64
N ARG A 337 -21.37 12.91 -4.90
CA ARG A 337 -22.65 13.62 -4.63
C ARG A 337 -23.46 14.03 -5.86
N MET A 338 -22.82 14.10 -7.03
CA MET A 338 -23.45 14.50 -8.29
C MET A 338 -23.79 13.31 -9.18
N LEU A 339 -23.54 12.09 -8.73
CA LEU A 339 -23.77 10.89 -9.52
C LEU A 339 -25.27 10.54 -9.61
N THR A 340 -25.72 10.22 -10.82
CA THR A 340 -27.06 9.72 -11.12
C THR A 340 -27.13 8.20 -10.94
N LYS A 341 -28.35 7.64 -11.03
CA LYS A 341 -28.53 6.17 -11.06
C LYS A 341 -27.80 5.53 -12.25
N GLU A 342 -27.74 6.21 -13.37
CA GLU A 342 -27.03 5.75 -14.55
C GLU A 342 -25.50 5.76 -14.33
N ASP A 343 -24.96 6.81 -13.70
CA ASP A 343 -23.55 6.87 -13.36
C ASP A 343 -23.14 5.70 -12.44
N TRP A 344 -23.98 5.34 -11.47
CA TRP A 344 -23.76 4.18 -10.61
C TRP A 344 -23.78 2.86 -11.40
N ALA A 345 -24.74 2.69 -12.34
CA ALA A 345 -24.77 1.51 -13.20
C ALA A 345 -23.51 1.41 -14.07
N ASN A 346 -23.06 2.53 -14.64
CA ASN A 346 -21.85 2.57 -15.45
C ASN A 346 -20.59 2.26 -14.62
N ARG A 347 -20.51 2.70 -13.35
CA ARG A 347 -19.39 2.35 -12.42
C ARG A 347 -19.34 0.86 -12.12
N LYS A 348 -20.49 0.24 -11.88
CA LYS A 348 -20.60 -1.22 -11.66
C LYS A 348 -20.19 -2.01 -12.91
N ALA A 349 -20.60 -1.55 -14.08
CA ALA A 349 -20.18 -2.14 -15.36
C ALA A 349 -18.66 -1.95 -15.59
N LEU A 350 -18.11 -0.78 -15.25
CA LEU A 350 -16.68 -0.53 -15.33
C LEU A 350 -15.89 -1.45 -14.39
N TYR A 351 -16.35 -1.61 -13.15
CA TYR A 351 -15.73 -2.54 -12.21
C TYR A 351 -15.67 -3.97 -12.75
N ALA A 352 -16.76 -4.47 -13.33
CA ALA A 352 -16.78 -5.79 -13.97
C ALA A 352 -15.74 -5.87 -15.11
N ARG A 353 -15.66 -4.84 -15.96
CA ARG A 353 -14.65 -4.75 -17.03
C ARG A 353 -13.22 -4.69 -16.48
N GLN A 354 -13.01 -3.99 -15.37
CA GLN A 354 -11.70 -3.91 -14.73
C GLN A 354 -11.19 -5.30 -14.25
N LEU A 355 -12.07 -6.15 -13.73
CA LEU A 355 -11.71 -7.53 -13.39
C LEU A 355 -11.28 -8.35 -14.62
N GLU A 356 -11.98 -8.21 -15.75
CA GLU A 356 -11.60 -8.84 -17.01
C GLU A 356 -10.25 -8.34 -17.53
N ILE A 357 -9.99 -7.03 -17.42
CA ILE A 357 -8.72 -6.41 -17.78
C ILE A 357 -7.60 -6.94 -16.88
N ILE A 358 -7.79 -7.03 -15.55
CA ILE A 358 -6.82 -7.61 -14.62
C ILE A 358 -6.47 -9.04 -15.04
N ALA A 359 -7.48 -9.86 -15.33
CA ALA A 359 -7.28 -11.23 -15.78
C ALA A 359 -6.48 -11.31 -17.09
N LEU A 360 -6.77 -10.42 -18.05
CA LEU A 360 -6.02 -10.36 -19.30
C LEU A 360 -4.57 -9.93 -19.07
N LEU A 361 -4.34 -8.82 -18.38
CA LEU A 361 -3.01 -8.29 -18.11
C LEU A 361 -2.14 -9.32 -17.35
N HIS A 362 -2.75 -10.05 -16.40
CA HIS A 362 -2.07 -11.13 -15.67
C HIS A 362 -1.64 -12.26 -16.60
N ARG A 363 -2.54 -12.77 -17.47
CA ARG A 363 -2.20 -13.82 -18.45
C ARG A 363 -1.11 -13.39 -19.43
N GLU A 364 -1.06 -12.12 -19.77
CA GLU A 364 -0.01 -11.54 -20.65
C GLU A 364 1.31 -11.26 -19.91
N GLY A 365 1.42 -11.60 -18.60
CA GLY A 365 2.65 -11.50 -17.83
C GLY A 365 2.93 -10.14 -17.19
N VAL A 366 1.97 -9.22 -17.15
CA VAL A 366 2.08 -7.99 -16.37
C VAL A 366 2.19 -8.34 -14.89
N LYS A 367 3.09 -7.70 -14.17
CA LYS A 367 3.31 -7.94 -12.75
C LYS A 367 2.34 -7.12 -11.88
N PHE A 368 1.89 -7.74 -10.79
CA PHE A 368 0.94 -7.15 -9.86
C PHE A 368 1.48 -7.10 -8.43
N LEU A 369 1.01 -6.10 -7.68
CA LEU A 369 1.23 -5.97 -6.24
C LEU A 369 -0.14 -5.83 -5.57
N ALA A 370 -0.32 -6.48 -4.42
CA ALA A 370 -1.51 -6.32 -3.60
C ALA A 370 -1.46 -4.98 -2.86
N GLY A 371 -2.55 -4.24 -2.87
CA GLY A 371 -2.71 -2.96 -2.17
C GLY A 371 -4.17 -2.65 -1.96
N THR A 372 -4.50 -1.91 -0.90
CA THR A 372 -5.91 -1.72 -0.50
C THR A 372 -6.44 -0.31 -0.72
N ASP A 373 -5.57 0.69 -0.79
CA ASP A 373 -5.93 2.11 -0.71
C ASP A 373 -6.63 2.45 0.62
N LEU A 374 -6.08 1.89 1.72
CA LEU A 374 -6.57 2.10 3.08
C LEU A 374 -6.77 3.58 3.37
N SER A 375 -7.85 3.86 4.03
CA SER A 375 -8.61 5.02 4.44
C SER A 375 -9.71 5.46 3.45
N ASN A 376 -9.87 4.82 2.31
CA ASN A 376 -11.06 5.00 1.47
C ASN A 376 -12.31 4.33 2.08
N PRO A 377 -13.53 4.68 1.61
CA PRO A 377 -14.76 4.07 2.10
C PRO A 377 -14.74 2.55 2.07
N PHE A 378 -15.15 1.93 3.19
CA PHE A 378 -15.26 0.47 3.36
C PHE A 378 -13.96 -0.31 3.14
N ILE A 379 -12.80 0.36 3.29
CA ILE A 379 -11.49 -0.28 3.33
C ILE A 379 -11.05 -0.36 4.79
N TYR A 380 -10.97 -1.58 5.31
CA TYR A 380 -10.74 -1.87 6.72
C TYR A 380 -9.27 -2.15 6.99
N PRO A 381 -8.62 -1.46 7.98
CA PRO A 381 -7.18 -1.58 8.22
C PRO A 381 -6.76 -3.02 8.51
N GLY A 382 -5.95 -3.56 7.62
CA GLY A 382 -5.44 -4.91 7.66
C GLY A 382 -6.37 -5.97 7.06
N PHE A 383 -7.65 -5.92 7.35
CA PHE A 383 -8.62 -6.91 6.87
C PHE A 383 -8.78 -6.88 5.34
N SER A 384 -8.84 -5.68 4.75
CA SER A 384 -9.07 -5.54 3.31
C SER A 384 -7.93 -6.06 2.44
N LEU A 385 -6.71 -6.26 2.98
CA LEU A 385 -5.65 -6.91 2.20
C LEU A 385 -5.95 -8.39 1.95
N HIS A 386 -6.54 -9.08 2.90
CA HIS A 386 -6.96 -10.47 2.70
C HIS A 386 -8.09 -10.58 1.67
N ASP A 387 -9.01 -9.61 1.67
CA ASP A 387 -10.06 -9.52 0.65
C ASP A 387 -9.45 -9.23 -0.73
N GLU A 388 -8.46 -8.31 -0.82
CA GLU A 388 -7.72 -8.02 -2.06
C GLU A 388 -7.03 -9.26 -2.62
N LEU A 389 -6.40 -10.09 -1.76
CA LEU A 389 -5.80 -11.35 -2.17
C LEU A 389 -6.85 -12.35 -2.72
N ALA A 390 -8.02 -12.42 -2.09
CA ALA A 390 -9.12 -13.25 -2.56
C ALA A 390 -9.68 -12.73 -3.91
N ASP A 391 -9.71 -11.41 -4.09
CA ASP A 391 -10.14 -10.79 -5.34
C ASP A 391 -9.16 -11.00 -6.49
N LEU A 392 -7.84 -11.00 -6.21
CA LEU A 392 -6.83 -11.41 -7.19
C LEU A 392 -7.08 -12.86 -7.64
N VAL A 393 -7.37 -13.77 -6.70
CA VAL A 393 -7.71 -15.16 -7.07
C VAL A 393 -8.98 -15.23 -7.92
N ARG A 394 -10.03 -14.45 -7.58
CA ARG A 394 -11.24 -14.34 -8.41
C ARG A 394 -10.95 -13.77 -9.80
N ALA A 395 -9.96 -12.91 -9.92
CA ALA A 395 -9.48 -12.35 -11.19
C ALA A 395 -8.56 -13.31 -11.98
N GLY A 396 -8.38 -14.57 -11.52
CA GLY A 396 -7.67 -15.61 -12.27
C GLY A 396 -6.24 -15.92 -11.79
N PHE A 397 -5.79 -15.31 -10.69
CA PHE A 397 -4.51 -15.68 -10.07
C PHE A 397 -4.65 -17.00 -9.32
N THR A 398 -3.58 -17.78 -9.27
CA THR A 398 -3.48 -18.87 -8.29
C THR A 398 -3.29 -18.33 -6.88
N PRO A 399 -3.63 -19.08 -5.81
CA PRO A 399 -3.34 -18.64 -4.44
C PRO A 399 -1.85 -18.33 -4.21
N ALA A 400 -0.94 -19.04 -4.86
CA ALA A 400 0.49 -18.80 -4.78
C ALA A 400 0.88 -17.44 -5.41
N GLU A 401 0.33 -17.09 -6.56
CA GLU A 401 0.57 -15.79 -7.22
C GLU A 401 -0.02 -14.65 -6.43
N ALA A 402 -1.23 -14.77 -5.89
CA ALA A 402 -1.82 -13.78 -5.01
C ALA A 402 -0.96 -13.56 -3.76
N LEU A 403 -0.48 -14.63 -3.12
CA LEU A 403 0.42 -14.52 -1.97
C LEU A 403 1.76 -13.85 -2.33
N ARG A 404 2.32 -14.17 -3.50
CA ARG A 404 3.53 -13.51 -4.01
C ARG A 404 3.34 -12.00 -4.19
N ALA A 405 2.19 -11.57 -4.69
CA ALA A 405 1.84 -10.16 -4.88
C ALA A 405 1.83 -9.35 -3.56
N ALA A 406 1.75 -10.03 -2.41
CA ALA A 406 1.83 -9.43 -1.08
C ALA A 406 3.10 -9.82 -0.29
N THR A 407 4.06 -10.52 -0.87
CA THR A 407 5.27 -10.98 -0.15
C THR A 407 6.55 -10.69 -0.92
N ILE A 408 6.99 -11.63 -1.76
CA ILE A 408 8.27 -11.51 -2.48
C ILE A 408 8.22 -10.45 -3.60
N ASP A 409 7.08 -10.24 -4.25
CA ASP A 409 6.98 -9.27 -5.34
C ASP A 409 7.05 -7.81 -4.84
N PRO A 410 6.44 -7.41 -3.70
CA PRO A 410 6.79 -6.16 -3.00
C PRO A 410 8.29 -5.99 -2.74
N ALA A 411 8.96 -7.03 -2.25
CA ALA A 411 10.40 -6.96 -1.98
C ALA A 411 11.22 -6.77 -3.28
N ARG A 412 10.84 -7.45 -4.37
CA ARG A 412 11.43 -7.25 -5.71
C ARG A 412 11.17 -5.84 -6.25
N TYR A 413 9.94 -5.36 -6.11
CA TYR A 413 9.56 -4.01 -6.50
C TYR A 413 10.38 -2.95 -5.76
N LEU A 414 10.62 -3.13 -4.47
CA LEU A 414 11.37 -2.20 -3.62
C LEU A 414 12.91 -2.37 -3.76
N GLY A 415 13.39 -3.36 -4.53
CA GLY A 415 14.83 -3.66 -4.63
C GLY A 415 15.42 -4.23 -3.34
N ALA A 416 14.60 -4.89 -2.52
CA ALA A 416 14.97 -5.40 -1.21
C ALA A 416 14.80 -6.94 -1.07
N ALA A 417 14.73 -7.67 -2.20
CA ALA A 417 14.52 -9.11 -2.20
C ALA A 417 15.61 -9.91 -1.47
N ASP A 418 16.83 -9.37 -1.37
CA ASP A 418 17.92 -10.00 -0.62
C ASP A 418 17.68 -9.99 0.91
N SER A 419 16.78 -9.12 1.40
CA SER A 419 16.55 -8.93 2.83
C SER A 419 15.11 -9.14 3.27
N LEU A 420 14.14 -9.20 2.35
CA LEU A 420 12.70 -9.22 2.62
C LEU A 420 11.98 -10.23 1.71
N GLY A 421 10.74 -10.54 2.04
CA GLY A 421 9.75 -11.14 1.16
C GLY A 421 9.79 -12.66 1.04
N SER A 422 10.80 -13.36 1.59
CA SER A 422 10.81 -14.83 1.67
C SER A 422 11.50 -15.30 2.95
N ILE A 423 11.31 -16.57 3.31
CA ILE A 423 11.90 -17.20 4.51
C ILE A 423 13.23 -17.83 4.11
N ALA A 424 14.35 -17.14 4.41
CA ALA A 424 15.69 -17.62 4.15
C ALA A 424 16.67 -17.07 5.21
N ALA A 425 17.75 -17.81 5.49
CA ALA A 425 18.80 -17.35 6.41
C ALA A 425 19.38 -16.00 5.98
N GLY A 426 19.61 -15.12 6.94
CA GLY A 426 20.09 -13.75 6.75
C GLY A 426 19.00 -12.70 6.48
N LYS A 427 17.82 -13.09 6.02
CA LYS A 427 16.69 -12.17 5.78
C LYS A 427 16.05 -11.69 7.08
N ARG A 428 15.34 -10.58 7.01
CA ARG A 428 14.55 -10.09 8.14
C ARG A 428 13.43 -11.05 8.49
N ALA A 429 13.19 -11.20 9.78
CA ALA A 429 12.14 -12.05 10.31
C ALA A 429 10.82 -11.29 10.41
N ASP A 430 10.26 -10.94 9.25
CA ASP A 430 8.90 -10.46 9.10
C ASP A 430 8.05 -11.68 8.64
N LEU A 431 7.32 -12.30 9.58
CA LEU A 431 6.72 -13.63 9.42
C LEU A 431 5.28 -13.67 9.93
N ILE A 432 4.45 -14.54 9.34
CA ILE A 432 3.14 -14.90 9.86
C ILE A 432 3.04 -16.42 10.03
N LEU A 433 2.53 -16.86 11.19
CA LEU A 433 2.18 -18.25 11.43
C LEU A 433 0.68 -18.41 11.23
N LEU A 434 0.27 -19.27 10.30
CA LEU A 434 -1.11 -19.51 9.90
C LEU A 434 -1.59 -20.89 10.36
N GLU A 435 -2.86 -20.98 10.75
CA GLU A 435 -3.52 -22.24 11.14
C GLU A 435 -3.85 -23.14 9.96
N ALA A 436 -3.82 -22.63 8.71
CA ALA A 436 -4.17 -23.41 7.54
C ALA A 436 -3.35 -22.97 6.31
N ASN A 437 -3.27 -23.85 5.30
CA ASN A 437 -2.45 -23.68 4.10
C ASN A 437 -2.99 -22.56 3.19
N PRO A 438 -2.26 -21.40 3.04
CA PRO A 438 -2.68 -20.31 2.16
C PRO A 438 -2.58 -20.67 0.67
N LEU A 439 -1.81 -21.69 0.30
CA LEU A 439 -1.70 -22.15 -1.08
C LEU A 439 -2.88 -23.04 -1.50
N ALA A 440 -3.60 -23.65 -0.53
CA ALA A 440 -4.83 -24.40 -0.79
C ALA A 440 -6.05 -23.46 -0.94
N ASP A 441 -6.09 -22.43 -0.12
CA ASP A 441 -7.11 -21.37 -0.15
C ASP A 441 -6.48 -20.08 0.38
N ILE A 442 -6.43 -19.06 -0.44
CA ILE A 442 -5.82 -17.78 -0.07
C ILE A 442 -6.50 -17.13 1.15
N ARG A 443 -7.78 -17.39 1.39
CA ARG A 443 -8.54 -16.92 2.57
C ARG A 443 -7.97 -17.45 3.89
N ASN A 444 -7.15 -18.51 3.87
CA ASN A 444 -6.44 -19.00 5.04
C ASN A 444 -5.39 -18.00 5.57
N THR A 445 -5.02 -16.97 4.81
CA THR A 445 -4.19 -15.86 5.31
C THR A 445 -4.83 -15.10 6.47
N THR A 446 -6.16 -15.17 6.65
CA THR A 446 -6.87 -14.60 7.80
C THR A 446 -6.72 -15.41 9.09
N ARG A 447 -6.29 -16.68 9.01
CA ARG A 447 -6.22 -17.59 10.14
C ARG A 447 -4.86 -17.50 10.85
N ILE A 448 -4.59 -16.34 11.43
CA ILE A 448 -3.29 -15.98 12.01
C ILE A 448 -3.16 -16.49 13.45
N ALA A 449 -2.15 -17.33 13.70
CA ALA A 449 -1.75 -17.80 15.04
C ALA A 449 -0.72 -16.88 15.70
N ALA A 450 0.22 -16.33 14.92
CA ALA A 450 1.23 -15.40 15.41
C ALA A 450 1.77 -14.51 14.27
N VAL A 451 2.31 -13.36 14.64
CA VAL A 451 3.02 -12.44 13.74
C VAL A 451 4.37 -12.11 14.33
N VAL A 452 5.43 -12.11 13.50
CA VAL A 452 6.72 -11.53 13.85
C VAL A 452 6.97 -10.35 12.92
N THR A 453 7.25 -9.20 13.47
CA THR A 453 7.66 -8.01 12.72
C THR A 453 8.74 -7.27 13.47
N ASP A 454 9.81 -6.90 12.76
CA ASP A 454 11.01 -6.27 13.31
C ASP A 454 11.58 -7.01 14.56
N GLY A 455 11.56 -8.36 14.53
CA GLY A 455 12.02 -9.24 15.61
C GLY A 455 11.07 -9.36 16.81
N ARG A 456 9.92 -8.71 16.80
CA ARG A 456 8.93 -8.75 17.89
C ARG A 456 7.85 -9.78 17.56
N LEU A 457 7.61 -10.71 18.49
CA LEU A 457 6.57 -11.71 18.39
C LEU A 457 5.25 -11.18 18.97
N PHE A 458 4.20 -11.27 18.19
CA PHE A 458 2.81 -11.07 18.58
C PHE A 458 2.11 -12.43 18.49
N ASP A 459 1.89 -13.07 19.63
CA ASP A 459 1.13 -14.32 19.74
C ASP A 459 -0.39 -14.04 19.68
N ALA A 460 -1.19 -15.10 19.72
CA ALA A 460 -2.64 -14.98 19.64
C ALA A 460 -3.26 -14.05 20.71
N ALA A 461 -2.66 -13.97 21.92
CA ALA A 461 -3.12 -13.07 22.95
C ALA A 461 -2.79 -11.60 22.64
N ALA A 462 -1.56 -11.35 22.16
CA ALA A 462 -1.15 -10.02 21.73
C ALA A 462 -1.96 -9.53 20.51
N ILE A 463 -2.22 -10.39 19.54
CA ILE A 463 -3.07 -10.08 18.37
C ILE A 463 -4.48 -9.70 18.83
N ARG A 464 -5.12 -10.50 19.70
CA ARG A 464 -6.45 -10.17 20.25
C ARG A 464 -6.43 -8.82 20.94
N LYS A 465 -5.41 -8.54 21.76
CA LYS A 465 -5.28 -7.25 22.43
C LYS A 465 -5.20 -6.08 21.43
N LEU A 466 -4.43 -6.20 20.34
CA LEU A 466 -4.36 -5.16 19.30
C LEU A 466 -5.72 -4.91 18.64
N LEU A 467 -6.47 -5.98 18.37
CA LEU A 467 -7.81 -5.89 17.80
C LEU A 467 -8.80 -5.23 18.79
N ASP A 468 -8.79 -5.63 20.06
CA ASP A 468 -9.68 -5.07 21.10
C ASP A 468 -9.35 -3.60 21.38
N ASP A 469 -8.06 -3.25 21.45
CA ASP A 469 -7.60 -1.85 21.56
C ASP A 469 -8.06 -1.02 20.36
N GLY A 470 -8.02 -1.60 19.13
CA GLY A 470 -8.53 -0.98 17.92
C GLY A 470 -10.02 -0.67 17.99
N LYS A 471 -10.85 -1.63 18.41
CA LYS A 471 -12.28 -1.41 18.64
C LYS A 471 -12.56 -0.36 19.71
N ALA A 472 -11.82 -0.40 20.81
CA ALA A 472 -11.96 0.57 21.87
C ALA A 472 -11.63 1.99 21.42
N ARG A 473 -10.54 2.17 20.66
CA ARG A 473 -10.17 3.47 20.06
C ARG A 473 -11.20 3.97 19.06
N ALA A 474 -11.74 3.09 18.22
CA ALA A 474 -12.78 3.46 17.25
C ALA A 474 -14.06 3.98 17.92
N ARG A 475 -14.35 3.57 19.16
CA ARG A 475 -15.51 4.03 19.94
C ARG A 475 -15.26 5.34 20.70
N ALA A 476 -13.98 5.68 20.94
CA ALA A 476 -13.64 6.92 21.64
C ALA A 476 -13.96 8.14 20.76
N PRO A 477 -14.36 9.27 21.36
CA PRO A 477 -14.40 10.54 20.63
C PRO A 477 -13.04 10.78 19.98
N LYS A 478 -13.07 11.32 18.76
CA LYS A 478 -11.81 11.62 18.04
C LYS A 478 -10.93 12.52 18.93
N PRO A 479 -9.65 12.17 19.15
CA PRO A 479 -8.73 13.02 19.90
C PRO A 479 -8.47 14.36 19.21
#